data_4dbcc1b0b81e0b53e8664ee07c7486fa
#
_entry.id   4dbcc1b0b81e0b53e8664ee07c7486fa
#
_cell.length_a   1.000
_cell.length_b   1.000
_cell.length_c   1.000
_cell.angle_alpha   90.00
_cell.angle_beta   90.00
_cell.angle_gamma   90.00
#
_symmetry.space_group_name_H-M   'P 1'
#
loop_
_entity.id
_entity.type
_entity.pdbx_description
1 polymer ?
#
loop_
_entity_poly.entity_id
_entity_poly.type
_entity_poly.pdbx_seq_one_letter_code
_entity_poly.pdbx_strand_id
1 'polypeptide(L)'
;MSANTNAVTRAKQDAFLAAYSIAGSVRAAALAIDVPIGTAKYWIVQDTLGFKEKYKDAKEMFREYLQDLAVDRVQNQKPGDNPVLLITLLNAHWPEKYRRDAYHADNSAKEVMGEWKKWLKESTRAEKKKSGGATNADSEQKAAKENAVQEAQSILSRKGKSE
;
A
#
# COMPACT_ATOMS: atom_id res chain seq x y z
N MET A 1 -21.70 14.73 28.84
CA MET A 1 -22.29 13.52 28.25
C MET A 1 -21.49 12.33 28.76
N SER A 2 -22.01 11.44 29.14
CA SER A 2 -22.47 10.80 30.31
C SER A 2 -21.81 9.41 30.37
N ALA A 3 -21.29 9.00 31.53
CA ALA A 3 -20.67 7.69 31.78
C ALA A 3 -21.53 6.51 31.27
N ASN A 4 -22.85 6.69 31.25
CA ASN A 4 -23.82 5.72 30.75
C ASN A 4 -23.72 5.48 29.23
N THR A 5 -23.48 6.51 28.43
CA THR A 5 -23.33 6.38 26.96
C THR A 5 -22.08 5.59 26.60
N ASN A 6 -20.98 5.81 27.32
CA ASN A 6 -19.74 5.06 27.10
C ASN A 6 -19.88 3.58 27.49
N ALA A 7 -20.61 3.27 28.57
CA ALA A 7 -20.88 1.89 28.99
C ALA A 7 -21.69 1.13 27.93
N VAL A 8 -22.75 1.75 27.38
CA VAL A 8 -23.58 1.16 26.31
C VAL A 8 -22.74 0.96 25.03
N THR A 9 -21.86 1.94 24.68
CA THR A 9 -20.98 1.82 23.53
C THR A 9 -19.99 0.68 23.71
N ARG A 10 -19.37 0.55 24.87
CA ARG A 10 -18.45 -0.57 25.18
C ARG A 10 -19.14 -1.92 25.07
N ALA A 11 -20.34 -2.07 25.65
CA ALA A 11 -21.09 -3.33 25.55
C ALA A 11 -21.39 -3.72 24.09
N LYS A 12 -21.74 -2.75 23.23
CA LYS A 12 -21.92 -2.99 21.79
C LYS A 12 -20.61 -3.33 21.09
N GLN A 13 -19.51 -2.69 21.45
CA GLN A 13 -18.19 -2.99 20.93
C GLN A 13 -17.74 -4.40 21.30
N ASP A 14 -17.91 -4.80 22.55
CA ASP A 14 -17.53 -6.15 23.02
C ASP A 14 -18.40 -7.23 22.34
N ALA A 15 -19.70 -6.98 22.17
CA ALA A 15 -20.58 -7.86 21.39
C ALA A 15 -20.15 -7.96 19.90
N PHE A 16 -19.73 -6.84 19.30
CA PHE A 16 -19.21 -6.82 17.95
C PHE A 16 -17.95 -7.67 17.81
N LEU A 17 -17.01 -7.54 18.74
CA LEU A 17 -15.75 -8.29 18.72
C LEU A 17 -16.00 -9.80 18.86
N ALA A 18 -16.92 -10.20 19.74
CA ALA A 18 -17.33 -11.58 19.88
C ALA A 18 -17.98 -12.13 18.59
N ALA A 19 -18.84 -11.38 17.95
CA ALA A 19 -19.40 -11.75 16.65
C ALA A 19 -18.36 -11.80 15.53
N TYR A 20 -17.39 -10.86 15.54
CA TYR A 20 -16.33 -10.80 14.55
C TYR A 20 -15.34 -11.96 14.66
N SER A 21 -14.98 -12.40 15.87
CA SER A 21 -14.07 -13.53 16.08
C SER A 21 -14.59 -14.86 15.52
N ILE A 22 -15.88 -14.95 15.23
CA ILE A 22 -16.50 -16.11 14.59
C ILE A 22 -16.75 -15.86 13.09
N ALA A 23 -17.30 -14.68 12.76
CA ALA A 23 -17.72 -14.37 11.40
C ALA A 23 -16.60 -13.89 10.47
N GLY A 24 -15.51 -13.31 11.00
CA GLY A 24 -14.38 -12.75 10.26
C GLY A 24 -14.70 -11.57 9.35
N SER A 25 -15.94 -11.08 9.37
CA SER A 25 -16.43 -10.01 8.51
C SER A 25 -17.06 -8.88 9.32
N VAL A 26 -16.60 -7.65 9.08
CA VAL A 26 -17.15 -6.44 9.71
C VAL A 26 -18.66 -6.31 9.43
N ARG A 27 -19.10 -6.68 8.22
CA ARG A 27 -20.50 -6.61 7.84
C ARG A 27 -21.34 -7.63 8.63
N ALA A 28 -20.88 -8.88 8.69
CA ALA A 28 -21.59 -9.95 9.38
C ALA A 28 -21.66 -9.67 10.90
N ALA A 29 -20.56 -9.24 11.51
CA ALA A 29 -20.52 -8.89 12.92
C ALA A 29 -21.44 -7.69 13.25
N ALA A 30 -21.46 -6.65 12.41
CA ALA A 30 -22.33 -5.50 12.60
C ALA A 30 -23.82 -5.86 12.49
N LEU A 31 -24.17 -6.72 11.55
CA LEU A 31 -25.54 -7.23 11.41
C LEU A 31 -25.97 -8.10 12.60
N ALA A 32 -25.07 -8.93 13.13
CA ALA A 32 -25.37 -9.80 14.26
C ALA A 32 -25.75 -9.06 15.55
N ILE A 33 -25.27 -7.83 15.70
CA ILE A 33 -25.54 -6.99 16.88
C ILE A 33 -26.44 -5.78 16.60
N ASP A 34 -27.06 -5.73 15.44
CA ASP A 34 -27.93 -4.65 14.98
C ASP A 34 -27.27 -3.25 15.09
N VAL A 35 -26.03 -3.14 14.57
CA VAL A 35 -25.30 -1.88 14.52
C VAL A 35 -25.03 -1.53 13.06
N PRO A 36 -25.25 -0.25 12.65
CA PRO A 36 -24.88 0.20 11.31
C PRO A 36 -23.40 -0.07 11.00
N ILE A 37 -23.12 -0.59 9.81
CA ILE A 37 -21.74 -0.89 9.35
C ILE A 37 -20.84 0.36 9.43
N GLY A 38 -21.40 1.54 9.14
CA GLY A 38 -20.69 2.82 9.27
C GLY A 38 -20.21 3.09 10.70
N THR A 39 -21.03 2.76 11.69
CA THR A 39 -20.67 2.89 13.12
C THR A 39 -19.54 1.95 13.51
N ALA A 40 -19.61 0.68 13.08
CA ALA A 40 -18.54 -0.28 13.32
C ALA A 40 -17.20 0.15 12.68
N LYS A 41 -17.24 0.62 11.44
CA LYS A 41 -16.06 1.20 10.76
C LYS A 41 -15.54 2.44 11.46
N TYR A 42 -16.42 3.30 11.95
CA TYR A 42 -16.04 4.49 12.73
C TYR A 42 -15.26 4.12 14.00
N TRP A 43 -15.69 3.10 14.76
CA TRP A 43 -14.98 2.62 15.95
C TRP A 43 -13.55 2.15 15.61
N ILE A 44 -13.38 1.44 14.48
CA ILE A 44 -12.08 0.94 14.03
C ILE A 44 -11.14 2.09 13.63
N VAL A 45 -11.66 3.09 12.89
CA VAL A 45 -10.84 4.19 12.35
C VAL A 45 -10.48 5.19 13.44
N GLN A 46 -11.46 5.57 14.28
CA GLN A 46 -11.29 6.60 15.31
C GLN A 46 -10.75 6.08 16.63
N ASP A 47 -10.50 4.77 16.71
CA ASP A 47 -10.05 4.11 17.95
C ASP A 47 -10.91 4.44 19.18
N THR A 48 -12.22 4.48 18.99
CA THR A 48 -13.18 4.86 20.03
C THR A 48 -13.05 3.95 21.25
N LEU A 49 -12.67 4.49 22.38
CA LEU A 49 -12.48 3.78 23.67
C LEU A 49 -11.42 2.66 23.64
N GLY A 50 -10.37 2.77 22.80
CA GLY A 50 -9.33 1.77 22.63
C GLY A 50 -9.79 0.54 21.83
N PHE A 51 -10.75 0.72 20.93
CA PHE A 51 -11.35 -0.37 20.15
C PHE A 51 -10.38 -1.03 19.19
N LYS A 52 -9.42 -0.28 18.64
CA LYS A 52 -8.50 -0.74 17.61
C LYS A 52 -7.63 -1.92 18.06
N GLU A 53 -7.16 -1.88 19.30
CA GLU A 53 -6.34 -2.97 19.87
C GLU A 53 -7.20 -4.24 20.05
N LYS A 54 -8.36 -4.10 20.70
CA LYS A 54 -9.31 -5.22 20.85
C LYS A 54 -9.75 -5.81 19.51
N TYR A 55 -9.83 -4.98 18.47
CA TYR A 55 -10.16 -5.46 17.11
C TYR A 55 -9.03 -6.27 16.48
N LYS A 56 -7.76 -5.96 16.80
CA LYS A 56 -6.62 -6.81 16.39
C LYS A 56 -6.71 -8.18 17.06
N ASP A 57 -6.98 -8.20 18.36
CA ASP A 57 -7.14 -9.45 19.11
C ASP A 57 -8.27 -10.31 18.52
N ALA A 58 -9.41 -9.69 18.20
CA ALA A 58 -10.52 -10.40 17.56
C ALA A 58 -10.15 -10.94 16.16
N LYS A 59 -9.26 -10.28 15.41
CA LYS A 59 -8.71 -10.81 14.15
C LYS A 59 -7.85 -12.03 14.36
N GLU A 60 -6.99 -12.02 15.39
CA GLU A 60 -6.18 -13.19 15.72
C GLU A 60 -7.06 -14.35 16.15
N MET A 61 -8.05 -14.12 17.02
CA MET A 61 -9.02 -15.16 17.41
C MET A 61 -9.75 -15.76 16.19
N PHE A 62 -10.11 -14.95 15.20
CA PHE A 62 -10.70 -15.48 13.97
C PHE A 62 -9.71 -16.31 13.15
N ARG A 63 -8.43 -15.93 13.11
CA ARG A 63 -7.38 -16.70 12.45
C ARG A 63 -7.18 -18.06 13.11
N GLU A 64 -7.15 -18.09 14.45
CA GLU A 64 -7.08 -19.32 15.23
C GLU A 64 -8.30 -20.21 14.97
N TYR A 65 -9.50 -19.64 14.99
CA TYR A 65 -10.73 -20.36 14.65
C TYR A 65 -10.67 -21.00 13.24
N LEU A 66 -10.16 -20.30 12.24
CA LEU A 66 -9.97 -20.87 10.90
C LEU A 66 -8.95 -22.00 10.89
N GLN A 67 -7.89 -21.90 11.71
CA GLN A 67 -6.91 -22.97 11.83
C GLN A 67 -7.50 -24.21 12.49
N ASP A 68 -8.26 -24.05 13.57
CA ASP A 68 -8.95 -25.15 14.25
C ASP A 68 -9.93 -25.85 13.31
N LEU A 69 -10.67 -25.07 12.53
CA LEU A 69 -11.57 -25.59 11.49
C LEU A 69 -10.79 -26.38 10.41
N ALA A 70 -9.59 -25.92 10.05
CA ALA A 70 -8.74 -26.64 9.10
C ALA A 70 -8.23 -27.96 9.67
N VAL A 71 -7.81 -27.99 10.93
CA VAL A 71 -7.39 -29.20 11.63
C VAL A 71 -8.55 -30.19 11.74
N ASP A 72 -9.72 -29.72 12.17
CA ASP A 72 -10.91 -30.55 12.24
C ASP A 72 -11.30 -31.18 10.88
N ARG A 73 -11.23 -30.38 9.80
CA ARG A 73 -11.48 -30.85 8.44
C ARG A 73 -10.49 -31.92 7.99
N VAL A 74 -9.20 -31.76 8.33
CA VAL A 74 -8.19 -32.78 8.01
C VAL A 74 -8.41 -34.08 8.76
N GLN A 75 -8.80 -33.98 10.06
CA GLN A 75 -9.07 -35.17 10.90
C GLN A 75 -10.35 -35.89 10.51
N ASN A 76 -11.40 -35.16 10.12
CA ASN A 76 -12.74 -35.65 9.85
C ASN A 76 -13.11 -35.60 8.37
N GLN A 77 -12.13 -35.61 7.47
CA GLN A 77 -12.34 -35.48 6.02
C GLN A 77 -13.24 -36.62 5.49
N LYS A 78 -14.34 -36.23 4.83
CA LYS A 78 -15.22 -37.15 4.13
C LYS A 78 -14.88 -37.22 2.65
N PRO A 79 -15.11 -38.38 1.99
CA PRO A 79 -14.97 -38.47 0.53
C PRO A 79 -15.86 -37.41 -0.17
N GLY A 80 -15.26 -36.54 -0.96
CA GLY A 80 -15.97 -35.46 -1.67
C GLY A 80 -15.89 -34.08 -0.99
N ASP A 81 -15.35 -33.95 0.19
CA ASP A 81 -15.11 -32.64 0.81
C ASP A 81 -14.08 -31.83 0.00
N ASN A 82 -14.46 -30.61 -0.35
CA ASN A 82 -13.58 -29.71 -1.10
C ASN A 82 -12.87 -28.72 -0.15
N PRO A 83 -11.56 -28.84 0.06
CA PRO A 83 -10.82 -27.97 0.97
C PRO A 83 -10.51 -26.59 0.37
N VAL A 84 -10.81 -26.34 -0.90
CA VAL A 84 -10.39 -25.11 -1.62
C VAL A 84 -10.89 -23.84 -0.95
N LEU A 85 -12.16 -23.82 -0.50
CA LEU A 85 -12.71 -22.64 0.19
C LEU A 85 -11.97 -22.34 1.49
N LEU A 86 -11.66 -23.38 2.27
CA LEU A 86 -10.92 -23.21 3.53
C LEU A 86 -9.50 -22.75 3.28
N ILE A 87 -8.81 -23.32 2.30
CA ILE A 87 -7.46 -22.88 1.88
C ILE A 87 -7.50 -21.42 1.42
N THR A 88 -8.53 -21.04 0.67
CA THR A 88 -8.69 -19.65 0.21
C THR A 88 -8.90 -18.68 1.38
N LEU A 89 -9.71 -19.05 2.38
CA LEU A 89 -9.92 -18.26 3.58
C LEU A 89 -8.65 -18.13 4.42
N LEU A 90 -7.93 -19.24 4.64
CA LEU A 90 -6.65 -19.22 5.34
C LEU A 90 -5.61 -18.33 4.64
N ASN A 91 -5.50 -18.43 3.31
CA ASN A 91 -4.62 -17.58 2.53
C ASN A 91 -5.01 -16.10 2.57
N ALA A 92 -6.31 -15.78 2.68
CA ALA A 92 -6.81 -14.42 2.75
C ALA A 92 -6.60 -13.78 4.13
N HIS A 93 -6.83 -14.56 5.21
CA HIS A 93 -6.79 -14.04 6.58
C HIS A 93 -5.43 -14.24 7.28
N TRP A 94 -4.65 -15.22 6.83
CA TRP A 94 -3.32 -15.50 7.39
C TRP A 94 -2.27 -15.76 6.28
N PRO A 95 -2.03 -14.80 5.39
CA PRO A 95 -1.12 -14.96 4.26
C PRO A 95 0.32 -15.30 4.69
N GLU A 96 0.78 -14.76 5.82
CA GLU A 96 2.13 -14.97 6.33
C GLU A 96 2.42 -16.44 6.64
N LYS A 97 1.39 -17.20 7.02
CA LYS A 97 1.53 -18.62 7.39
C LYS A 97 1.22 -19.58 6.23
N TYR A 98 0.24 -19.25 5.41
CA TYR A 98 -0.32 -20.18 4.43
C TYR A 98 -0.01 -19.84 2.97
N ARG A 99 0.41 -18.62 2.65
CA ARG A 99 0.87 -18.27 1.32
C ARG A 99 2.34 -18.61 1.13
N ARG A 100 2.64 -19.57 0.26
CA ARG A 100 4.04 -19.92 -0.09
C ARG A 100 4.85 -18.74 -0.61
N ASP A 101 4.20 -17.86 -1.38
CA ASP A 101 4.90 -16.76 -2.10
C ASP A 101 4.97 -15.45 -1.30
N ALA A 102 4.23 -15.33 -0.18
CA ALA A 102 4.21 -14.09 0.59
C ALA A 102 5.57 -13.75 1.19
N TYR A 103 6.32 -14.76 1.65
CA TYR A 103 7.65 -14.57 2.23
C TYR A 103 8.71 -14.22 1.16
N HIS A 104 8.63 -14.83 -0.02
CA HIS A 104 9.54 -14.56 -1.12
C HIS A 104 9.23 -13.26 -1.86
N ALA A 105 7.96 -12.95 -2.07
CA ALA A 105 7.54 -11.72 -2.74
C ALA A 105 7.93 -10.45 -1.95
N ASP A 106 7.82 -10.48 -0.62
CA ASP A 106 8.14 -9.30 0.21
C ASP A 106 9.65 -9.05 0.29
N ASN A 107 10.47 -10.10 0.30
CA ASN A 107 11.92 -9.98 0.28
C ASN A 107 12.46 -9.60 -1.11
N SER A 108 11.96 -10.22 -2.18
CA SER A 108 12.36 -9.86 -3.54
C SER A 108 11.93 -8.44 -3.92
N ALA A 109 10.74 -8.00 -3.50
CA ALA A 109 10.29 -6.63 -3.69
C ALA A 109 11.18 -5.62 -2.93
N LYS A 110 11.60 -5.94 -1.70
CA LYS A 110 12.54 -5.10 -0.93
C LYS A 110 13.93 -5.05 -1.54
N GLU A 111 14.44 -6.18 -2.06
CA GLU A 111 15.71 -6.24 -2.78
C GLU A 111 15.67 -5.41 -4.05
N VAL A 112 14.66 -5.62 -4.92
CA VAL A 112 14.48 -4.86 -6.16
C VAL A 112 14.33 -3.36 -5.88
N MET A 113 13.55 -2.97 -4.86
CA MET A 113 13.42 -1.57 -4.45
C MET A 113 14.73 -1.01 -3.88
N GLY A 114 15.54 -1.85 -3.22
CA GLY A 114 16.87 -1.49 -2.73
C GLY A 114 17.83 -1.21 -3.87
N GLU A 115 17.90 -2.10 -4.85
CA GLU A 115 18.72 -1.96 -6.05
C GLU A 115 18.29 -0.77 -6.92
N TRP A 116 16.98 -0.58 -7.09
CA TRP A 116 16.46 0.56 -7.83
C TRP A 116 16.79 1.90 -7.17
N LYS A 117 16.69 2.01 -5.84
CA LYS A 117 17.12 3.20 -5.09
C LYS A 117 18.62 3.47 -5.20
N LYS A 118 19.44 2.41 -5.25
CA LYS A 118 20.88 2.52 -5.44
C LYS A 118 21.20 3.02 -6.84
N TRP A 119 20.57 2.44 -7.85
CA TRP A 119 20.71 2.85 -9.24
C TRP A 119 20.26 4.30 -9.45
N LEU A 120 19.14 4.74 -8.85
CA LEU A 120 18.64 6.10 -8.93
C LEU A 120 19.64 7.11 -8.31
N LYS A 121 20.27 6.77 -7.18
CA LYS A 121 21.32 7.59 -6.58
C LYS A 121 22.57 7.68 -7.45
N GLU A 122 22.96 6.61 -8.11
CA GLU A 122 24.13 6.56 -8.98
C GLU A 122 23.88 7.35 -10.28
N SER A 123 22.70 7.22 -10.89
CA SER A 123 22.32 7.97 -12.09
C SER A 123 22.23 9.47 -11.83
N THR A 124 21.59 9.89 -10.75
CA THR A 124 21.53 11.32 -10.37
C THR A 124 22.90 11.90 -10.04
N ARG A 125 23.82 11.09 -9.48
CA ARG A 125 25.20 11.50 -9.21
C ARG A 125 26.03 11.62 -10.50
N ALA A 126 25.76 10.74 -11.47
CA ALA A 126 26.41 10.77 -12.79
C ALA A 126 25.94 11.98 -13.62
N GLU A 127 24.65 12.31 -13.59
CA GLU A 127 24.10 13.51 -14.22
C GLU A 127 24.65 14.81 -13.60
N LYS A 128 24.75 14.84 -12.27
CA LYS A 128 25.33 15.98 -11.56
C LYS A 128 26.82 16.19 -11.85
N LYS A 129 27.57 15.10 -12.13
CA LYS A 129 28.97 15.19 -12.61
C LYS A 129 29.06 15.67 -14.07
N LYS A 130 28.11 15.31 -14.92
CA LYS A 130 28.05 15.76 -16.33
C LYS A 130 27.63 17.24 -16.43
N SER A 131 26.65 17.67 -15.61
CA SER A 131 26.21 19.06 -15.58
C SER A 131 27.20 20.02 -14.91
N GLY A 132 28.05 19.54 -13.99
CA GLY A 132 29.12 20.33 -13.39
C GLY A 132 30.33 20.58 -14.31
N GLY A 133 30.43 19.86 -15.45
CA GLY A 133 31.45 20.09 -16.49
C GLY A 133 30.96 20.85 -17.72
N ALA A 134 29.66 21.16 -17.83
CA ALA A 134 29.05 21.70 -19.04
C ALA A 134 28.85 23.23 -19.04
N THR A 135 29.34 23.94 -18.04
CA THR A 135 29.21 25.42 -17.98
C THR A 135 30.05 26.16 -19.02
N ASN A 136 31.02 25.53 -19.68
CA ASN A 136 31.82 26.19 -20.74
C ASN A 136 31.31 25.86 -22.15
N ALA A 137 30.67 24.72 -22.40
CA ALA A 137 30.17 24.35 -23.73
C ALA A 137 28.89 25.11 -24.14
N ASP A 138 28.02 25.44 -23.19
CA ASP A 138 26.81 26.21 -23.47
C ASP A 138 27.06 27.68 -23.73
N SER A 139 28.08 28.25 -23.10
CA SER A 139 28.51 29.65 -23.37
C SER A 139 29.18 29.80 -24.74
N GLU A 140 29.98 28.82 -25.19
CA GLU A 140 30.57 28.80 -26.52
C GLU A 140 29.55 28.58 -27.64
N GLN A 141 28.55 27.69 -27.44
CA GLN A 141 27.48 27.52 -28.42
C GLN A 141 26.56 28.74 -28.53
N LYS A 142 26.32 29.45 -27.45
CA LYS A 142 25.50 30.65 -27.47
C LYS A 142 26.25 31.81 -28.17
N ALA A 143 27.54 31.97 -27.91
CA ALA A 143 28.38 32.95 -28.60
C ALA A 143 28.54 32.66 -30.12
N ALA A 144 28.68 31.39 -30.50
CA ALA A 144 28.73 30.96 -31.90
C ALA A 144 27.40 31.22 -32.65
N LYS A 145 26.25 31.01 -32.02
CA LYS A 145 24.93 31.34 -32.60
C LYS A 145 24.70 32.85 -32.75
N GLU A 146 25.11 33.67 -31.78
CA GLU A 146 24.98 35.11 -31.86
C GLU A 146 25.88 35.71 -32.97
N ASN A 147 27.09 35.20 -33.13
CA ASN A 147 27.98 35.61 -34.21
C ASN A 147 27.44 35.23 -35.59
N ALA A 148 26.89 34.03 -35.77
CA ALA A 148 26.27 33.57 -37.03
C ALA A 148 25.06 34.45 -37.42
N VAL A 149 24.25 34.86 -36.45
CA VAL A 149 23.09 35.76 -36.69
C VAL A 149 23.54 37.15 -37.09
N GLN A 150 24.58 37.71 -36.47
CA GLN A 150 25.14 39.02 -36.85
C GLN A 150 25.74 39.00 -38.25
N GLU A 151 26.44 37.92 -38.62
CA GLU A 151 27.03 37.77 -39.96
C GLU A 151 25.96 37.66 -41.05
N ALA A 152 24.88 36.91 -40.80
CA ALA A 152 23.72 36.80 -41.68
C ALA A 152 23.01 38.16 -41.84
N GLN A 153 22.87 38.95 -40.82
CA GLN A 153 22.28 40.29 -40.87
C GLN A 153 23.17 41.27 -41.63
N SER A 154 24.48 41.16 -41.54
CA SER A 154 25.42 42.01 -42.27
C SER A 154 25.39 41.71 -43.78
N ILE A 155 25.19 40.46 -44.18
CA ILE A 155 25.08 40.05 -45.60
C ILE A 155 23.78 40.57 -46.21
N LEU A 156 22.66 40.47 -45.46
CA LEU A 156 21.37 40.99 -45.90
C LEU A 156 21.35 42.52 -46.08
N SER A 157 22.03 43.26 -45.18
CA SER A 157 22.10 44.72 -45.31
C SER A 157 23.02 45.19 -46.41
N ARG A 158 23.95 44.38 -46.90
CA ARG A 158 24.80 44.67 -48.07
C ARG A 158 24.05 44.44 -49.41
N LYS A 159 23.14 43.44 -49.47
CA LYS A 159 22.33 43.16 -50.66
C LYS A 159 21.21 44.16 -50.91
N GLY A 160 20.71 44.86 -49.90
CA GLY A 160 19.65 45.86 -50.02
C GLY A 160 20.10 47.25 -50.45
N LYS A 161 21.41 47.48 -50.80
CA LYS A 161 21.97 48.79 -51.22
C LYS A 161 22.41 48.81 -52.69
N SER A 162 22.03 47.81 -53.52
CA SER A 162 22.37 47.75 -54.93
C SER A 162 21.11 47.59 -55.81
N GLU A 163 20.11 48.48 -55.60
CA GLU A 163 19.06 48.84 -56.55
C GLU A 163 18.87 50.36 -56.53
#